data_d06d980448c096f21b1975b3b90f6645
#
_entry.id   d06d980448c096f21b1975b3b90f6645
#
_cell.length_a   1.000
_cell.length_b   1.000
_cell.length_c   1.000
_cell.angle_alpha   90.00
_cell.angle_beta   90.00
_cell.angle_gamma   90.00
#
_symmetry.space_group_name_H-M   'P 1'
#
loop_
_entity.id
_entity.type
_entity.pdbx_description
1 polymer ?
#
loop_
_entity_poly.entity_id
_entity_poly.type
_entity_poly.pdbx_seq_one_letter_code
_entity_poly.pdbx_strand_id
1 'polypeptide(L)' 'MKVLYVNNDGGGFADYIEVPAGTTVQQFFAEQVTGGRPQDYLIRVNRQPVAADQVLQEGDRVSLTPTKIEGAVQ' A
#
# COMPACT_ATOMS: atom_id res chain seq x y z
N MET A 1 -9.32 -13.01 -2.87
CA MET A 1 -9.29 -12.10 -4.02
C MET A 1 -7.87 -11.64 -4.27
N LYS A 2 -7.60 -11.17 -5.46
CA LYS A 2 -6.25 -10.83 -5.87
C LYS A 2 -6.16 -9.34 -6.12
N VAL A 3 -5.14 -8.70 -5.56
CA VAL A 3 -4.89 -7.27 -5.79
C VAL A 3 -3.46 -7.10 -6.29
N LEU A 4 -3.23 -6.04 -7.05
CA LEU A 4 -1.89 -5.72 -7.53
C LEU A 4 -1.24 -4.80 -6.50
N TYR A 5 -0.17 -5.26 -5.91
CA TYR A 5 0.57 -4.49 -4.90
C TYR A 5 1.78 -3.86 -5.57
N VAL A 6 1.86 -2.54 -5.50
CA VAL A 6 2.97 -1.80 -6.06
C VAL A 6 3.66 -1.07 -4.92
N ASN A 7 4.91 -1.38 -4.70
CA ASN A 7 5.70 -0.74 -3.65
C ASN A 7 6.81 0.06 -4.32
N ASN A 8 6.79 1.36 -4.13
CA ASN A 8 7.76 2.26 -4.73
C ASN A 8 8.92 2.59 -3.81
N ASP A 9 9.08 1.82 -2.75
CA ASP A 9 10.17 1.99 -1.81
C ASP A 9 11.40 1.27 -2.37
N GLY A 10 12.53 1.95 -2.38
CA GLY A 10 13.76 1.37 -2.89
C GLY A 10 13.70 1.15 -4.40
N GLY A 11 14.01 -0.05 -4.83
CA GLY A 11 14.05 -0.37 -6.25
C GLY A 11 12.69 -0.58 -6.88
N GLY A 12 11.64 -0.56 -6.08
CA GLY A 12 10.31 -0.79 -6.60
C GLY A 12 9.95 -2.28 -6.63
N PHE A 13 8.65 -2.54 -6.56
CA PHE A 13 8.17 -3.90 -6.53
C PHE A 13 6.71 -3.89 -6.97
N ALA A 14 6.32 -4.83 -7.80
CA ALA A 14 4.94 -4.96 -8.24
C ALA A 14 4.63 -6.45 -8.41
N ASP A 15 3.58 -6.90 -7.75
CA ASP A 15 3.16 -8.29 -7.86
C ASP A 15 1.72 -8.42 -7.40
N TYR A 16 1.08 -9.48 -7.83
CA TYR A 16 -0.27 -9.78 -7.38
C TYR A 16 -0.21 -10.52 -6.06
N ILE A 17 -1.05 -10.09 -5.14
CA ILE A 17 -1.11 -10.66 -3.79
C ILE A 17 -2.51 -11.16 -3.54
N GLU A 18 -2.61 -12.38 -3.03
CA GLU A 18 -3.90 -12.96 -2.66
C GLU A 18 -4.27 -12.48 -1.26
N VAL A 19 -5.48 -11.93 -1.12
CA VAL A 19 -5.96 -11.47 0.19
C VAL A 19 -7.39 -11.90 0.39
N PRO A 20 -7.85 -12.05 1.64
CA PRO A 20 -9.25 -12.40 1.89
C PRO A 20 -10.19 -11.30 1.44
N ALA A 21 -11.38 -11.68 1.01
CA ALA A 21 -12.41 -10.70 0.71
C ALA A 21 -12.72 -9.90 1.97
N GLY A 22 -12.93 -8.59 1.82
CA GLY A 22 -13.19 -7.72 2.95
C GLY A 22 -11.97 -7.10 3.57
N THR A 23 -10.78 -7.38 3.03
CA THR A 23 -9.55 -6.76 3.53
C THR A 23 -9.59 -5.26 3.28
N THR A 24 -9.29 -4.49 4.32
CA THR A 24 -9.22 -3.04 4.19
C THR A 24 -7.82 -2.60 3.80
N VAL A 25 -7.70 -1.35 3.34
CA VAL A 25 -6.41 -0.76 3.01
C VAL A 25 -5.47 -0.83 4.21
N GLN A 26 -5.97 -0.51 5.39
CA GLN A 26 -5.17 -0.54 6.61
C GLN A 26 -4.66 -1.93 6.91
N GLN A 27 -5.50 -2.94 6.78
CA GLN A 27 -5.09 -4.32 7.02
C GLN A 27 -4.05 -4.76 6.02
N PHE A 28 -4.24 -4.40 4.75
CA PHE A 28 -3.29 -4.75 3.71
C PHE A 28 -1.93 -4.11 4.00
N PHE A 29 -1.93 -2.82 4.35
CA PHE A 29 -0.69 -2.13 4.67
C PHE A 29 0.03 -2.82 5.84
N ALA A 30 -0.70 -3.16 6.88
CA ALA A 30 -0.09 -3.77 8.06
C ALA A 30 0.57 -5.10 7.74
N GLU A 31 0.02 -5.84 6.79
CA GLU A 31 0.60 -7.12 6.41
C GLU A 31 1.80 -6.97 5.49
N GLN A 32 1.77 -5.98 4.61
CA GLN A 32 2.84 -5.83 3.65
C GLN A 32 4.03 -5.05 4.20
N VAL A 33 3.79 -4.12 5.11
CA VAL A 33 4.85 -3.27 5.66
C VAL A 33 4.92 -3.50 7.17
N THR A 34 5.63 -4.55 7.54
CA THR A 34 5.77 -4.90 8.94
C THR A 34 6.56 -3.82 9.68
N GLY A 35 5.97 -3.29 10.74
CA GLY A 35 6.62 -2.26 11.52
C GLY A 35 6.56 -0.88 10.92
N GLY A 36 5.96 -0.73 9.73
CA GLY A 36 5.82 0.57 9.13
C GLY A 36 4.61 1.31 9.67
N ARG A 37 4.56 2.61 9.40
CA ARG A 37 3.44 3.45 9.81
C ARG A 37 2.75 4.01 8.58
N PRO A 38 1.42 3.96 8.54
CA PRO A 38 0.69 4.45 7.36
C PRO A 38 0.98 5.91 7.04
N GLN A 39 1.23 6.72 8.05
CA GLN A 39 1.49 8.13 7.83
C GLN A 39 2.83 8.40 7.16
N ASP A 40 3.70 7.40 7.09
CA ASP A 40 4.99 7.53 6.41
C ASP A 40 4.89 7.16 4.93
N TYR A 41 3.70 6.80 4.48
CA TYR A 41 3.51 6.36 3.10
C TYR A 41 2.32 7.07 2.49
N LEU A 42 2.41 7.29 1.18
CA LEU A 42 1.27 7.73 0.39
C LEU A 42 0.63 6.47 -0.18
N ILE A 43 -0.58 6.19 0.25
CA ILE A 43 -1.29 4.98 -0.15
C ILE A 43 -2.38 5.35 -1.13
N ARG A 44 -2.35 4.74 -2.29
CA ARG A 44 -3.36 4.98 -3.32
C ARG A 44 -3.93 3.66 -3.80
N VAL A 45 -5.21 3.67 -4.10
CA VAL A 45 -5.87 2.53 -4.74
C VAL A 45 -6.39 3.02 -6.07
N ASN A 46 -5.97 2.35 -7.14
CA ASN A 46 -6.32 2.73 -8.50
C ASN A 46 -5.94 4.19 -8.77
N ARG A 47 -4.76 4.59 -8.24
CA ARG A 47 -4.17 5.92 -8.44
C ARG A 47 -4.92 7.04 -7.75
N GLN A 48 -5.76 6.71 -6.77
CA GLN A 48 -6.51 7.72 -6.03
C GLN A 48 -6.29 7.55 -4.53
N PRO A 49 -6.21 8.66 -3.78
CA PRO A 49 -6.11 8.57 -2.33
C PRO A 49 -7.35 7.89 -1.77
N VAL A 50 -7.16 7.12 -0.70
CA VAL A 50 -8.25 6.38 -0.09
C VAL A 50 -8.16 6.48 1.41
N ALA A 51 -9.29 6.22 2.07
CA ALA A 51 -9.32 6.14 3.52
C ALA A 51 -8.73 4.81 3.97
N ALA A 52 -8.21 4.78 5.20
CA ALA A 52 -7.58 3.58 5.73
C ALA A 52 -8.58 2.42 5.88
N ASP A 53 -9.84 2.74 6.09
CA ASP A 53 -10.86 1.72 6.29
C ASP A 53 -11.57 1.33 5.00
N GLN A 54 -11.10 1.78 3.86
CA GLN A 54 -11.71 1.39 2.60
C GLN A 54 -11.45 -0.08 2.32
N VAL A 55 -12.49 -0.79 1.90
CA VAL A 55 -12.40 -2.21 1.59
C VAL A 55 -11.86 -2.37 0.18
N LEU A 56 -10.86 -3.24 0.02
CA LEU A 56 -10.28 -3.52 -1.29
C LEU A 56 -11.19 -4.42 -2.10
N GLN A 57 -11.09 -4.29 -3.42
CA GLN A 57 -11.88 -5.09 -4.35
C GLN A 57 -10.96 -5.94 -5.21
N GLU A 58 -11.51 -6.99 -5.79
CA GLU A 58 -10.78 -7.83 -6.72
C GLU A 58 -10.18 -6.97 -7.84
N GLY A 59 -8.88 -7.13 -8.06
CA GLY A 59 -8.21 -6.43 -9.15
C GLY A 59 -7.75 -5.02 -8.81
N ASP A 60 -7.98 -4.55 -7.60
CA ASP A 60 -7.52 -3.22 -7.21
C ASP A 60 -5.99 -3.13 -7.30
N ARG A 61 -5.52 -1.93 -7.63
CA ARG A 61 -4.09 -1.63 -7.66
C ARG A 61 -3.76 -0.78 -6.44
N VAL A 62 -3.02 -1.35 -5.51
CA VAL A 62 -2.65 -0.67 -4.27
C VAL A 62 -1.20 -0.26 -4.37
N SER A 63 -0.92 1.03 -4.31
CA SER A 63 0.45 1.51 -4.38
C SER A 63 0.84 2.19 -3.09
N LEU A 64 2.06 1.90 -2.63
CA LEU A 64 2.65 2.48 -1.44
C LEU A 64 3.90 3.22 -1.83
N THR A 65 3.95 4.51 -1.51
CA THR A 65 5.10 5.34 -1.85
C THR A 65 5.56 6.03 -0.56
N PRO A 66 6.83 5.88 -0.16
CA PRO A 66 7.30 6.57 1.04
C PRO A 66 7.20 8.06 0.86
N THR A 67 6.72 8.74 1.91
CA THR A 67 6.63 10.20 1.89
C THR A 67 7.88 10.86 2.47
N LYS A 68 8.72 10.08 3.14
CA LYS A 68 9.97 10.58 3.68
C LYS A 68 11.12 10.13 2.82
N ILE A 69 12.03 11.01 2.57
CA ILE A 69 13.22 10.70 1.81
C ILE A 69 14.37 10.57 2.79
N GLU A 70 14.89 9.35 2.88
CA GLU A 70 15.96 9.04 3.80
C GLU A 70 17.19 9.87 3.45
N GLY A 71 17.76 10.51 4.45
CA GLY A 71 18.97 11.28 4.24
C GLY A 71 18.77 12.65 3.62
N ALA A 72 17.57 13.00 3.29
CA ALA A 72 17.29 14.29 2.69
C ALA A 72 17.10 15.38 3.73
N VAL A 73 17.14 15.00 4.95
CA VAL A 73 16.92 15.94 6.03
C VAL A 73 18.17 16.68 6.31
N GLN A 74 18.05 17.88 6.35
CA GLN A 74 19.18 18.62 6.82
C GLN A 74 18.81 20.00 7.03
#